data_eeea726a48a96c801e6596ad66d34665
#
_entry.id   eeea726a48a96c801e6596ad66d34665
#
_cell.length_a   1.000
_cell.length_b   1.000
_cell.length_c   1.000
_cell.angle_alpha   90.00
_cell.angle_beta   90.00
_cell.angle_gamma   90.00
#
_symmetry.space_group_name_H-M   'P 1'
#
loop_
_entity.id
_entity.type
_entity.pdbx_description
1 polymer ?
#
loop_
_entity_poly.entity_id
_entity_poly.type
_entity_poly.pdbx_seq_one_letter_code
_entity_poly.pdbx_strand_id
1 'polypeptide(L)'
;KNLYPEDIEDALNQVPGVLPGRVIAFGREDTSLGTEKVCVIVESPLEPSAHAGLRTCVIAAGQTIDVTIGEVYVVPPRWLIKSSSGKPSRSDNRARIGTELERLT
;
A
#
# COMPACT_ATOMS: atom_id res chain seq x y z
N LYS A 1 7.79 10.27 -16.83
CA LYS A 1 8.05 8.86 -16.52
C LYS A 1 6.77 8.18 -16.02
N ASN A 2 6.30 7.21 -16.76
CA ASN A 2 5.08 6.50 -16.40
C ASN A 2 5.42 5.29 -15.51
N LEU A 3 4.97 5.35 -14.26
CA LEU A 3 5.08 4.22 -13.35
C LEU A 3 3.69 3.61 -13.18
N TYR A 4 3.62 2.31 -13.37
CA TYR A 4 2.37 1.58 -13.17
C TYR A 4 2.29 1.06 -11.74
N PRO A 5 1.08 0.95 -11.17
CA PRO A 5 0.93 0.40 -9.81
C PRO A 5 1.62 -0.95 -9.64
N GLU A 6 1.64 -1.78 -10.68
CA GLU A 6 2.28 -3.10 -10.63
C GLU A 6 3.78 -2.99 -10.36
N ASP A 7 4.45 -1.95 -10.88
CA ASP A 7 5.88 -1.75 -10.66
C ASP A 7 6.16 -1.45 -9.19
N ILE A 8 5.30 -0.66 -8.58
CA ILE A 8 5.42 -0.35 -7.15
C ILE A 8 5.17 -1.60 -6.33
N GLU A 9 4.11 -2.34 -6.65
CA GLU A 9 3.76 -3.57 -5.95
C GLU A 9 4.89 -4.60 -6.02
N ASP A 10 5.53 -4.75 -7.19
CA ASP A 10 6.66 -5.66 -7.35
C ASP A 10 7.83 -5.29 -6.45
N ALA A 11 8.14 -3.99 -6.35
CA ALA A 11 9.21 -3.53 -5.46
C ALA A 11 8.88 -3.83 -4.00
N LEU A 12 7.63 -3.62 -3.58
CA LEU A 12 7.20 -3.83 -2.20
C LEU A 12 7.12 -5.30 -1.82
N ASN A 13 6.90 -6.19 -2.80
CA ASN A 13 6.89 -7.63 -2.55
C ASN A 13 8.25 -8.15 -2.07
N GLN A 14 9.31 -7.39 -2.28
CA GLN A 14 10.66 -7.75 -1.85
C GLN A 14 10.97 -7.30 -0.42
N VAL A 15 10.10 -6.50 0.20
CA VAL A 15 10.37 -5.95 1.53
C VAL A 15 10.13 -7.02 2.61
N PRO A 16 11.14 -7.29 3.48
CA PRO A 16 10.93 -8.22 4.59
C PRO A 16 9.80 -7.74 5.50
N GLY A 17 8.91 -8.64 5.88
CA GLY A 17 7.75 -8.31 6.71
C GLY A 17 6.47 -8.06 5.91
N VAL A 18 6.58 -7.90 4.61
CA VAL A 18 5.42 -7.81 3.70
C VAL A 18 5.13 -9.19 3.15
N LEU A 19 3.85 -9.59 3.17
CA LEU A 19 3.43 -10.86 2.57
C LEU A 19 3.45 -10.71 1.05
N PRO A 20 4.27 -11.49 0.33
CA PRO A 20 4.37 -11.39 -1.13
C PRO A 20 3.02 -11.62 -1.80
N GLY A 21 2.73 -10.81 -2.83
CA GLY A 21 1.46 -10.90 -3.54
C GLY A 21 0.27 -10.29 -2.79
N ARG A 22 0.51 -9.72 -1.62
CA ARG A 22 -0.54 -9.14 -0.77
C ARG A 22 -0.30 -7.66 -0.56
N VAL A 23 -0.06 -6.95 -1.66
CA VAL A 23 0.24 -5.53 -1.68
C VAL A 23 -0.57 -4.88 -2.80
N ILE A 24 -1.09 -3.69 -2.56
CA ILE A 24 -1.66 -2.88 -3.64
C ILE A 24 -1.15 -1.46 -3.54
N ALA A 25 -0.99 -0.82 -4.71
CA ALA A 25 -0.62 0.58 -4.82
C ALA A 25 -1.71 1.31 -5.58
N PHE A 26 -2.03 2.53 -5.16
CA PHE A 26 -3.03 3.35 -5.85
C PHE A 26 -2.74 4.83 -5.62
N GLY A 27 -3.32 5.67 -6.49
CA GLY A 27 -3.25 7.11 -6.32
C GLY A 27 -4.40 7.62 -5.49
N ARG A 28 -4.14 8.64 -4.69
CA ARG A 28 -5.16 9.34 -3.93
C ARG A 28 -4.96 10.84 -4.07
N GLU A 29 -6.03 11.55 -4.37
CA GLU A 29 -5.95 12.99 -4.55
C GLU A 29 -5.63 13.69 -3.23
N ASP A 30 -4.60 14.53 -3.25
CA ASP A 30 -4.25 15.38 -2.13
C ASP A 30 -4.66 16.80 -2.47
N THR A 31 -5.81 17.23 -1.96
CA THR A 31 -6.38 18.53 -2.28
C THR A 31 -5.53 19.67 -1.74
N SER A 32 -4.79 19.45 -0.65
CA SER A 32 -3.94 20.49 -0.06
C SER A 32 -2.73 20.80 -0.95
N LEU A 33 -2.23 19.83 -1.68
CA LEU A 33 -1.09 19.99 -2.57
C LEU A 33 -1.48 20.14 -4.04
N GLY A 34 -2.75 19.89 -4.37
CA GLY A 34 -3.22 19.91 -5.74
C GLY A 34 -2.64 18.79 -6.61
N THR A 35 -2.12 17.75 -6.01
CA THR A 35 -1.51 16.62 -6.70
C THR A 35 -2.08 15.29 -6.18
N GLU A 36 -1.72 14.22 -6.87
CA GLU A 36 -2.06 12.87 -6.43
C GLU A 36 -0.89 12.30 -5.63
N LYS A 37 -1.18 11.72 -4.46
CA LYS A 37 -0.15 11.04 -3.67
C LYS A 37 -0.25 9.53 -3.92
N VAL A 38 0.90 8.86 -3.80
CA VAL A 38 0.98 7.41 -3.91
C VAL A 38 0.67 6.80 -2.54
N CYS A 39 -0.30 5.91 -2.51
CA CYS A 39 -0.69 5.18 -1.31
C CYS A 39 -0.50 3.70 -1.54
N VAL A 40 -0.10 2.97 -0.50
CA VAL A 40 0.05 1.52 -0.59
C VAL A 40 -0.61 0.86 0.62
N ILE A 41 -1.16 -0.33 0.40
CA ILE A 41 -1.66 -1.19 1.46
C ILE A 41 -0.84 -2.47 1.40
N VAL A 42 -0.25 -2.85 2.54
CA VAL A 42 0.55 -4.07 2.63
C VAL A 42 0.01 -4.97 3.74
N GLU A 43 -0.15 -6.26 3.45
CA GLU A 43 -0.47 -7.23 4.48
C GLU A 43 0.81 -7.66 5.16
N SER A 44 0.77 -7.74 6.49
CA SER A 44 1.94 -8.16 7.27
C SER A 44 1.48 -8.95 8.50
N PRO A 45 2.20 -10.03 8.84
CA PRO A 45 1.94 -10.77 10.08
C PRO A 45 2.62 -10.13 11.28
N LEU A 46 3.36 -9.04 11.10
CA LEU A 46 4.10 -8.40 12.18
C LEU A 46 3.16 -7.72 13.18
N GLU A 47 3.63 -7.64 14.42
CA GLU A 47 2.89 -6.94 15.48
C GLU A 47 2.88 -5.43 15.24
N PRO A 48 1.86 -4.71 15.76
CA PRO A 48 1.79 -3.25 15.59
C PRO A 48 3.06 -2.51 15.99
N SER A 49 3.78 -3.00 16.99
CA SER A 49 5.04 -2.40 17.42
C SER A 49 6.12 -2.39 16.33
N ALA A 50 6.02 -3.31 15.36
CA ALA A 50 6.97 -3.39 14.24
C ALA A 50 6.52 -2.61 13.02
N HIS A 51 5.31 -2.07 13.01
CA HIS A 51 4.74 -1.43 11.82
C HIS A 51 5.48 -0.15 11.43
N ALA A 52 6.00 0.63 12.40
CA ALA A 52 6.74 1.86 12.09
C ALA A 52 8.00 1.55 11.29
N GLY A 53 8.75 0.51 11.70
CA GLY A 53 9.94 0.08 10.97
C GLY A 53 9.58 -0.46 9.59
N LEU A 54 8.48 -1.20 9.49
CA LEU A 54 8.02 -1.73 8.22
C LEU A 54 7.65 -0.59 7.26
N ARG A 55 6.95 0.43 7.73
CA ARG A 55 6.61 1.59 6.92
C ARG A 55 7.85 2.28 6.37
N THR A 56 8.88 2.43 7.20
CA THR A 56 10.15 3.01 6.77
C THR A 56 10.77 2.20 5.63
N CYS A 57 10.77 0.87 5.76
CA CYS A 57 11.31 -0.02 4.74
C CYS A 57 10.50 0.06 3.43
N VAL A 58 9.18 0.15 3.55
CA VAL A 58 8.29 0.26 2.39
C VAL A 58 8.57 1.57 1.64
N ILE A 59 8.69 2.69 2.37
CA ILE A 59 8.99 3.99 1.76
C ILE A 59 10.35 3.94 1.07
N ALA A 60 11.35 3.35 1.72
CA ALA A 60 12.68 3.21 1.14
C ALA A 60 12.67 2.37 -0.14
N ALA A 61 11.87 1.29 -0.16
CA ALA A 61 11.73 0.47 -1.36
C ALA A 61 11.15 1.26 -2.53
N GLY A 62 10.18 2.12 -2.26
CA GLY A 62 9.63 3.01 -3.29
C GLY A 62 10.70 3.95 -3.84
N GLN A 63 11.55 4.48 -2.98
CA GLN A 63 12.62 5.39 -3.39
C GLN A 63 13.63 4.73 -4.34
N THR A 64 13.81 3.41 -4.25
CA THR A 64 14.72 2.71 -5.16
C THR A 64 14.24 2.73 -6.61
N ILE A 65 12.96 2.97 -6.82
CA ILE A 65 12.36 3.10 -8.17
C ILE A 65 11.85 4.52 -8.43
N ASP A 66 12.38 5.49 -7.70
CA ASP A 66 12.05 6.92 -7.82
C ASP A 66 10.58 7.23 -7.53
N VAL A 67 9.98 6.50 -6.61
CA VAL A 67 8.59 6.74 -6.18
C VAL A 67 8.59 7.25 -4.74
N THR A 68 7.93 8.39 -4.52
CA THR A 68 7.69 8.91 -3.18
C THR A 68 6.33 8.39 -2.71
N ILE A 69 6.36 7.45 -1.75
CA ILE A 69 5.14 6.90 -1.19
C ILE A 69 4.65 7.84 -0.08
N GLY A 70 3.44 8.34 -0.24
CA GLY A 70 2.87 9.32 0.69
C GLY A 70 2.18 8.70 1.88
N GLU A 71 1.53 7.55 1.70
CA GLU A 71 0.83 6.85 2.78
C GLU A 71 1.07 5.35 2.68
N VAL A 72 1.33 4.73 3.85
CA VAL A 72 1.49 3.28 3.95
C VAL A 72 0.49 2.76 4.99
N TYR A 73 -0.37 1.85 4.56
CA TYR A 73 -1.33 1.20 5.44
C TYR A 73 -0.89 -0.24 5.66
N VAL A 74 -0.55 -0.59 6.89
CA VAL A 74 -0.17 -1.95 7.25
C VAL A 74 -1.41 -2.62 7.82
N VAL A 75 -1.83 -3.71 7.19
CA VAL A 75 -3.06 -4.43 7.55
C VAL A 75 -2.72 -5.89 7.88
N PRO A 76 -3.58 -6.56 8.67
CA PRO A 76 -3.31 -7.96 9.01
C PRO A 76 -3.48 -8.88 7.79
N PRO A 77 -2.93 -10.12 7.88
CA PRO A 77 -3.11 -11.09 6.81
C PRO A 77 -4.59 -11.31 6.49
N ARG A 78 -4.88 -11.51 5.21
CA ARG A 78 -6.24 -11.74 4.67
C ARG A 78 -7.15 -10.51 4.72
N TRP A 79 -6.58 -9.34 5.00
CA TRP A 79 -7.38 -8.11 4.99
C TRP A 79 -7.78 -7.71 3.57
N LEU A 80 -6.89 -7.91 2.59
CA LEU A 80 -7.14 -7.47 1.22
C LEU A 80 -8.22 -8.29 0.54
N ILE A 81 -9.13 -7.58 -0.15
CA ILE A 81 -10.20 -8.21 -0.93
C ILE A 81 -9.60 -8.70 -2.24
N LYS A 82 -9.83 -9.97 -2.56
CA LYS A 82 -9.37 -10.57 -3.81
C LYS A 82 -10.43 -10.43 -4.89
N SER A 83 -9.97 -10.21 -6.13
CA SER A 83 -10.84 -10.26 -7.30
C SER A 83 -11.12 -11.72 -7.67
N SER A 84 -11.98 -11.93 -8.66
CA SER A 84 -12.31 -13.27 -9.15
C SER A 84 -11.09 -14.03 -9.70
N SER A 85 -10.03 -13.29 -10.10
CA SER A 85 -8.80 -13.91 -10.60
C SER A 85 -7.85 -14.34 -9.47
N GLY A 86 -8.21 -14.09 -8.21
CA GLY A 86 -7.38 -14.44 -7.05
C GLY A 86 -6.34 -13.39 -6.68
N LYS A 87 -6.23 -12.31 -7.43
CA LYS A 87 -5.33 -11.20 -7.11
C LYS A 87 -6.06 -10.14 -6.29
N PRO A 88 -5.36 -9.37 -5.42
CA PRO A 88 -6.02 -8.28 -4.71
C PRO A 88 -6.68 -7.30 -5.68
N SER A 89 -7.91 -6.89 -5.37
CA SER A 89 -8.65 -5.92 -6.17
C SER A 89 -8.24 -4.51 -5.74
N ARG A 90 -7.65 -3.76 -6.65
CA ARG A 90 -7.17 -2.41 -6.35
C ARG A 90 -8.32 -1.47 -5.99
N SER A 91 -9.38 -1.47 -6.80
CA SER A 91 -10.52 -0.59 -6.58
C SER A 91 -11.29 -0.93 -5.30
N ASP A 92 -11.52 -2.21 -5.02
CA ASP A 92 -12.26 -2.63 -3.82
C ASP A 92 -11.48 -2.30 -2.55
N ASN A 93 -10.16 -2.49 -2.57
CA ASN A 93 -9.34 -2.22 -1.40
C ASN A 93 -9.11 -0.72 -1.17
N ARG A 94 -9.03 0.05 -2.25
CA ARG A 94 -8.99 1.51 -2.15
C ARG A 94 -10.25 2.02 -1.47
N ALA A 95 -11.41 1.51 -1.86
CA ALA A 95 -12.69 1.88 -1.25
C ALA A 95 -12.75 1.46 0.21
N ARG A 96 -12.26 0.24 0.51
CA ARG A 96 -12.26 -0.29 1.87
C ARG A 96 -11.41 0.55 2.81
N ILE A 97 -10.20 0.94 2.39
CA ILE A 97 -9.32 1.72 3.25
C ILE A 97 -9.88 3.12 3.48
N GLY A 98 -10.56 3.69 2.49
CA GLY A 98 -11.25 4.97 2.65
C GLY A 98 -12.32 4.90 3.73
N THR A 99 -13.12 3.84 3.73
CA THR A 99 -14.15 3.62 4.75
C THR A 99 -13.54 3.43 6.14
N GLU A 100 -12.45 2.65 6.23
CA GLU A 100 -11.77 2.44 7.51
C GLU A 100 -11.21 3.74 8.07
N LEU A 101 -10.64 4.59 7.20
CA LEU A 101 -10.12 5.90 7.63
C LEU A 101 -11.23 6.80 8.14
N GLU A 102 -12.39 6.78 7.52
CA GLU A 102 -13.54 7.55 7.97
C GLU A 102 -14.00 7.13 9.35
N ARG A 103 -13.92 5.83 9.65
CA ARG A 103 -14.28 5.30 10.97
C ARG A 103 -13.34 5.76 12.07
N LEU A 104 -12.07 6.02 11.72
CA LEU A 104 -11.04 6.41 12.69
C LEU A 104 -11.07 7.91 12.98
N THR A 105 -11.76 8.67 12.16
CA THR A 105 -11.92 10.11 12.36
C THR A 105 -13.32 10.43 12.85
#